data_85665d58c52f4f6e143f784b9a864184
#
_entry.id   85665d58c52f4f6e143f784b9a864184
#
_cell.length_a   1.000
_cell.length_b   1.000
_cell.length_c   1.000
_cell.angle_alpha   90.00
_cell.angle_beta   90.00
_cell.angle_gamma   90.00
#
_symmetry.space_group_name_H-M   'P 1'
#
loop_
_entity.id
_entity.type
_entity.pdbx_description
1 polymer ?
#
loop_
_entity_poly.entity_id
_entity_poly.type
_entity_poly.pdbx_seq_one_letter_code
_entity_poly.pdbx_strand_id
1 'polypeptide(L)'
;QQLEDIFRGKITNWKQVGGDDRKIVVYSRETSSGTYEFFKESVLKNKNYMSSSLSMPATGAIIQSVSQTRGAIGYVGLAYLSPRVKSISVSYDGKHYAPPSMESATDKSYPIVRPLYYYYNKENSEQVAPLVNFILSPAGQEIIKKSGYIPVK
;
A
#
# COMPACT_ATOMS: atom_id res chain seq x y z
N GLN A 1 -10.81 -1.27 -11.15
CA GLN A 1 -11.40 -2.60 -11.43
C GLN A 1 -10.32 -3.64 -11.75
N GLN A 2 -9.39 -3.39 -12.70
CA GLN A 2 -8.34 -4.36 -13.08
C GLN A 2 -7.52 -4.84 -11.86
N LEU A 3 -7.15 -3.95 -10.95
CA LEU A 3 -6.40 -4.32 -9.74
C LEU A 3 -7.22 -5.27 -8.84
N GLU A 4 -8.51 -4.97 -8.62
CA GLU A 4 -9.42 -5.88 -7.92
C GLU A 4 -9.45 -7.26 -8.58
N ASP A 5 -9.61 -7.30 -9.90
CA ASP A 5 -9.77 -8.55 -10.65
C ASP A 5 -8.48 -9.39 -10.67
N ILE A 6 -7.29 -8.75 -10.66
CA ILE A 6 -5.99 -9.43 -10.51
C ILE A 6 -5.90 -10.11 -9.14
N PHE A 7 -6.12 -9.36 -8.06
CA PHE A 7 -5.98 -9.90 -6.70
C PHE A 7 -7.07 -10.90 -6.32
N ARG A 8 -8.16 -10.92 -7.05
CA ARG A 8 -9.23 -11.93 -6.92
C ARG A 8 -9.07 -13.13 -7.85
N GLY A 9 -8.07 -13.12 -8.73
CA GLY A 9 -7.79 -14.22 -9.65
C GLY A 9 -8.72 -14.30 -10.88
N LYS A 10 -9.43 -13.22 -11.20
CA LYS A 10 -10.21 -13.13 -12.45
C LYS A 10 -9.30 -12.81 -13.64
N ILE A 11 -8.25 -12.02 -13.40
CA ILE A 11 -7.18 -11.73 -14.33
C ILE A 11 -5.95 -12.46 -13.82
N THR A 12 -5.45 -13.43 -14.58
CA THR A 12 -4.37 -14.33 -14.19
C THR A 12 -3.13 -14.24 -15.09
N ASN A 13 -3.22 -13.44 -16.15
CA ASN A 13 -2.15 -13.24 -17.10
C ASN A 13 -2.05 -11.75 -17.45
N TRP A 14 -0.84 -11.19 -17.45
CA TRP A 14 -0.60 -9.78 -17.77
C TRP A 14 -1.09 -9.39 -19.18
N LYS A 15 -1.12 -10.32 -20.12
CA LYS A 15 -1.67 -10.10 -21.46
C LYS A 15 -3.12 -9.63 -21.45
N GLN A 16 -3.90 -10.06 -20.47
CA GLN A 16 -5.32 -9.67 -20.32
C GLN A 16 -5.50 -8.17 -20.00
N VAL A 17 -4.42 -7.51 -19.59
CA VAL A 17 -4.40 -6.07 -19.28
C VAL A 17 -3.37 -5.30 -20.12
N GLY A 18 -2.95 -5.86 -21.25
CA GLY A 18 -2.06 -5.20 -22.21
C GLY A 18 -0.56 -5.37 -21.94
N GLY A 19 -0.19 -6.26 -21.03
CA GLY A 19 1.21 -6.63 -20.76
C GLY A 19 1.69 -7.84 -21.56
N ASP A 20 2.87 -8.35 -21.17
CA ASP A 20 3.45 -9.55 -21.74
C ASP A 20 2.57 -10.79 -21.50
N ASP A 21 2.69 -11.80 -22.36
CA ASP A 21 2.09 -13.12 -22.13
C ASP A 21 2.81 -13.82 -20.97
N ARG A 22 2.35 -13.52 -19.75
CA ARG A 22 2.98 -13.98 -18.52
C ARG A 22 1.96 -14.15 -17.41
N LYS A 23 2.02 -15.29 -16.72
CA LYS A 23 1.19 -15.56 -15.56
C LYS A 23 1.44 -14.54 -14.45
N ILE A 24 0.38 -14.08 -13.82
CA ILE A 24 0.44 -13.21 -12.64
C ILE A 24 0.64 -14.05 -11.39
N VAL A 25 1.62 -13.66 -10.56
CA VAL A 25 1.84 -14.22 -9.23
C VAL A 25 1.50 -13.17 -8.19
N VAL A 26 0.48 -13.44 -7.38
CA VAL A 26 -0.04 -12.46 -6.40
C VAL A 26 0.57 -12.71 -5.03
N TYR A 27 1.22 -11.68 -4.48
CA TYR A 27 1.69 -11.64 -3.10
C TYR A 27 0.82 -10.74 -2.26
N SER A 28 0.35 -11.23 -1.11
CA SER A 28 -0.40 -10.46 -0.11
C SER A 28 0.34 -10.44 1.22
N ARG A 29 -0.10 -9.58 2.13
CA ARG A 29 0.30 -9.66 3.54
C ARG A 29 -0.59 -10.68 4.26
N GLU A 30 -0.12 -11.16 5.40
CA GLU A 30 -0.93 -11.95 6.32
C GLU A 30 -2.11 -11.16 6.91
N THR A 31 -3.12 -11.85 7.40
CA THR A 31 -4.39 -11.28 7.87
C THR A 31 -4.25 -10.35 9.08
N SER A 32 -3.19 -10.49 9.88
CA SER A 32 -2.87 -9.58 10.99
C SER A 32 -2.34 -8.21 10.55
N SER A 33 -2.03 -8.04 9.27
CA SER A 33 -1.50 -6.81 8.72
C SER A 33 -2.59 -5.76 8.47
N GLY A 34 -2.46 -4.58 9.08
CA GLY A 34 -3.34 -3.44 8.77
C GLY A 34 -3.29 -3.02 7.29
N THR A 35 -2.20 -3.32 6.57
CA THR A 35 -2.14 -3.07 5.12
C THR A 35 -2.93 -4.11 4.33
N TYR A 36 -3.02 -5.36 4.82
CA TYR A 36 -3.90 -6.38 4.25
C TYR A 36 -5.37 -5.96 4.36
N GLU A 37 -5.81 -5.57 5.56
CA GLU A 37 -7.19 -5.12 5.79
C GLU A 37 -7.53 -3.91 4.92
N PHE A 38 -6.69 -2.88 4.94
CA PHE A 38 -6.90 -1.69 4.13
C PHE A 38 -7.02 -2.00 2.62
N PHE A 39 -6.13 -2.85 2.09
CA PHE A 39 -6.19 -3.24 0.67
C PHE A 39 -7.45 -4.04 0.36
N LYS A 40 -7.86 -4.93 1.28
CA LYS A 40 -9.09 -5.70 1.16
C LYS A 40 -10.33 -4.79 1.12
N GLU A 41 -10.40 -3.81 2.01
CA GLU A 41 -11.50 -2.84 2.04
C GLU A 41 -11.52 -1.93 0.81
N SER A 42 -10.39 -1.27 0.54
CA SER A 42 -10.31 -0.19 -0.45
C SER A 42 -10.29 -0.70 -1.89
N VAL A 43 -9.56 -1.79 -2.16
CA VAL A 43 -9.35 -2.31 -3.51
C VAL A 43 -10.25 -3.48 -3.81
N LEU A 44 -10.39 -4.44 -2.88
CA LEU A 44 -11.19 -5.64 -3.09
C LEU A 44 -12.66 -5.47 -2.68
N LYS A 45 -13.04 -4.33 -2.08
CA LYS A 45 -14.41 -4.04 -1.64
C LYS A 45 -14.92 -5.13 -0.70
N ASN A 46 -14.09 -5.51 0.26
CA ASN A 46 -14.31 -6.59 1.24
C ASN A 46 -14.45 -8.00 0.65
N LYS A 47 -14.14 -8.20 -0.63
CA LYS A 47 -14.13 -9.52 -1.24
C LYS A 47 -12.82 -10.25 -0.92
N ASN A 48 -12.84 -11.57 -1.04
CA ASN A 48 -11.66 -12.38 -0.72
C ASN A 48 -10.60 -12.30 -1.81
N TYR A 49 -9.34 -12.37 -1.39
CA TYR A 49 -8.21 -12.63 -2.27
C TYR A 49 -8.37 -13.99 -2.97
N MET A 50 -7.71 -14.17 -4.09
CA MET A 50 -7.61 -15.48 -4.73
C MET A 50 -6.95 -16.49 -3.78
N SER A 51 -7.40 -17.74 -3.78
CA SER A 51 -6.89 -18.78 -2.87
C SER A 51 -5.42 -19.12 -3.10
N SER A 52 -4.90 -18.88 -4.29
CA SER A 52 -3.49 -19.09 -4.65
C SER A 52 -2.59 -17.87 -4.39
N SER A 53 -3.07 -16.82 -3.71
CA SER A 53 -2.22 -15.71 -3.28
C SER A 53 -1.21 -16.18 -2.24
N LEU A 54 0.04 -15.72 -2.38
CA LEU A 54 1.14 -16.07 -1.48
C LEU A 54 1.20 -15.05 -0.34
N SER A 55 0.95 -15.50 0.87
CA SER A 55 0.96 -14.64 2.07
C SER A 55 2.37 -14.42 2.60
N MET A 56 2.73 -13.17 2.86
CA MET A 56 4.04 -12.75 3.36
C MET A 56 3.94 -12.09 4.75
N PRO A 57 4.82 -12.45 5.69
CA PRO A 57 4.74 -11.97 7.07
C PRO A 57 5.17 -10.51 7.22
N ALA A 58 5.98 -9.99 6.30
CA ALA A 58 6.56 -8.66 6.40
C ALA A 58 6.59 -7.91 5.07
N THR A 59 6.61 -6.57 5.14
CA THR A 59 6.70 -5.70 3.96
C THR A 59 7.96 -5.95 3.15
N GLY A 60 9.12 -6.14 3.81
CA GLY A 60 10.38 -6.48 3.14
C GLY A 60 10.33 -7.80 2.38
N ALA A 61 9.58 -8.79 2.88
CA ALA A 61 9.38 -10.06 2.20
C ALA A 61 8.56 -9.90 0.90
N ILE A 62 7.57 -9.00 0.87
CA ILE A 62 6.86 -8.64 -0.38
C ILE A 62 7.84 -8.08 -1.41
N ILE A 63 8.64 -7.08 -1.03
CA ILE A 63 9.64 -6.46 -1.95
C ILE A 63 10.60 -7.50 -2.49
N GLN A 64 11.14 -8.36 -1.62
CA GLN A 64 12.07 -9.41 -2.01
C GLN A 64 11.40 -10.38 -3.00
N SER A 65 10.24 -10.90 -2.66
CA SER A 65 9.53 -11.88 -3.48
C SER A 65 9.15 -11.32 -4.85
N VAL A 66 8.60 -10.10 -4.89
CA VAL A 66 8.25 -9.43 -6.16
C VAL A 66 9.50 -9.16 -7.01
N SER A 67 10.61 -8.73 -6.40
CA SER A 67 11.86 -8.47 -7.14
C SER A 67 12.50 -9.72 -7.77
N GLN A 68 12.21 -10.88 -7.22
CA GLN A 68 12.79 -12.16 -7.67
C GLN A 68 11.84 -12.99 -8.56
N THR A 69 10.56 -12.62 -8.62
CA THR A 69 9.54 -13.39 -9.34
C THR A 69 9.01 -12.61 -10.53
N ARG A 70 9.34 -13.06 -11.74
CA ARG A 70 8.82 -12.45 -12.96
C ARG A 70 7.29 -12.60 -13.04
N GLY A 71 6.60 -11.49 -13.33
CA GLY A 71 5.14 -11.44 -13.39
C GLY A 71 4.47 -11.28 -12.02
N ALA A 72 5.23 -11.11 -10.95
CA ALA A 72 4.68 -10.90 -9.62
C ALA A 72 4.07 -9.50 -9.44
N ILE A 73 3.07 -9.44 -8.57
CA ILE A 73 2.47 -8.20 -8.06
C ILE A 73 2.23 -8.33 -6.56
N GLY A 74 2.42 -7.24 -5.84
CA GLY A 74 2.13 -7.12 -4.41
C GLY A 74 1.81 -5.68 -4.04
N TYR A 75 1.58 -5.40 -2.77
CA TYR A 75 1.35 -4.06 -2.25
C TYR A 75 2.15 -3.83 -0.97
N VAL A 76 2.66 -2.61 -0.84
CA VAL A 76 3.46 -2.16 0.31
C VAL A 76 3.17 -0.68 0.58
N GLY A 77 3.52 -0.19 1.76
CA GLY A 77 3.51 1.24 2.03
C GLY A 77 4.56 1.98 1.18
N LEU A 78 4.27 3.21 0.77
CA LEU A 78 5.15 4.04 -0.07
C LEU A 78 6.57 4.18 0.49
N ALA A 79 6.71 4.28 1.81
CA ALA A 79 8.00 4.37 2.51
C ALA A 79 8.94 3.16 2.25
N TYR A 80 8.40 2.04 1.77
CA TYR A 80 9.18 0.83 1.45
C TYR A 80 9.46 0.65 -0.03
N LEU A 81 9.03 1.59 -0.88
CA LEU A 81 9.32 1.51 -2.29
C LEU A 81 10.83 1.60 -2.54
N SER A 82 11.35 0.70 -3.35
CA SER A 82 12.78 0.62 -3.65
C SER A 82 13.01 0.43 -5.15
N PRO A 83 14.21 0.75 -5.66
CA PRO A 83 14.57 0.54 -7.07
C PRO A 83 14.51 -0.93 -7.53
N ARG A 84 14.37 -1.88 -6.60
CA ARG A 84 14.29 -3.32 -6.89
C ARG A 84 12.95 -3.72 -7.51
N VAL A 85 11.94 -2.89 -7.40
CA VAL A 85 10.58 -3.15 -7.88
C VAL A 85 10.04 -1.93 -8.64
N LYS A 86 9.16 -2.17 -9.60
CA LYS A 86 8.47 -1.12 -10.34
C LYS A 86 7.13 -0.82 -9.64
N SER A 87 6.87 0.46 -9.39
CA SER A 87 5.55 0.91 -8.96
C SER A 87 4.54 0.93 -10.11
N ILE A 88 3.27 0.78 -9.79
CA ILE A 88 2.17 0.81 -10.75
C ILE A 88 1.36 2.09 -10.54
N SER A 89 1.13 2.83 -11.62
CA SER A 89 0.17 3.93 -11.62
C SER A 89 -1.25 3.38 -11.58
N VAL A 90 -2.10 4.02 -10.78
CA VAL A 90 -3.48 3.59 -10.55
C VAL A 90 -4.43 4.73 -10.86
N SER A 91 -5.63 4.39 -11.30
CA SER A 91 -6.68 5.33 -11.66
C SER A 91 -8.01 4.98 -10.99
N TYR A 92 -8.79 5.99 -10.62
CA TYR A 92 -10.20 5.85 -10.23
C TYR A 92 -11.14 5.72 -11.43
N ASP A 93 -10.89 6.51 -12.46
CA ASP A 93 -11.81 6.72 -13.59
C ASP A 93 -11.40 5.95 -14.86
N GLY A 94 -10.24 5.27 -14.81
CA GLY A 94 -9.68 4.56 -15.96
C GLY A 94 -9.06 5.47 -17.03
N LYS A 95 -8.97 6.77 -16.77
CA LYS A 95 -8.41 7.77 -17.71
C LYS A 95 -7.17 8.46 -17.15
N HIS A 96 -7.24 8.89 -15.88
CA HIS A 96 -6.15 9.61 -15.22
C HIS A 96 -5.39 8.66 -14.31
N TYR A 97 -4.17 8.33 -14.67
CA TYR A 97 -3.31 7.39 -13.92
C TYR A 97 -2.22 8.18 -13.17
N ALA A 98 -2.23 8.06 -11.84
CA ALA A 98 -1.22 8.66 -10.99
C ALA A 98 -0.22 7.61 -10.48
N PRO A 99 1.11 7.90 -10.50
CA PRO A 99 2.10 7.08 -9.83
C PRO A 99 2.03 7.29 -8.31
N PRO A 100 2.41 6.30 -7.49
CA PRO A 100 2.50 6.50 -6.06
C PRO A 100 3.68 7.43 -5.72
N SER A 101 3.37 8.58 -5.15
CA SER A 101 4.34 9.57 -4.67
C SER A 101 3.79 10.32 -3.46
N MET A 102 4.64 11.08 -2.75
CA MET A 102 4.16 11.96 -1.69
C MET A 102 3.20 13.02 -2.22
N GLU A 103 3.47 13.57 -3.39
CA GLU A 103 2.64 14.57 -4.05
C GLU A 103 1.26 14.00 -4.40
N SER A 104 1.23 12.89 -5.16
CA SER A 104 -0.02 12.26 -5.60
C SER A 104 -0.85 11.69 -4.44
N ALA A 105 -0.24 11.37 -3.32
CA ALA A 105 -0.95 10.98 -2.12
C ALA A 105 -1.51 12.19 -1.35
N THR A 106 -0.82 13.33 -1.37
CA THR A 106 -1.26 14.58 -0.71
C THR A 106 -2.40 15.24 -1.48
N ASP A 107 -2.30 15.34 -2.80
CA ASP A 107 -3.34 15.93 -3.68
C ASP A 107 -4.48 14.93 -3.98
N LYS A 108 -4.37 13.70 -3.48
CA LYS A 108 -5.36 12.61 -3.63
C LYS A 108 -5.56 12.14 -5.08
N SER A 109 -4.64 12.41 -5.98
CA SER A 109 -4.66 11.87 -7.34
C SER A 109 -4.34 10.37 -7.37
N TYR A 110 -3.52 9.87 -6.41
CA TYR A 110 -3.33 8.43 -6.20
C TYR A 110 -4.44 7.87 -5.30
N PRO A 111 -5.23 6.89 -5.77
CA PRO A 111 -6.47 6.49 -5.09
C PRO A 111 -6.29 5.62 -3.85
N ILE A 112 -5.13 5.02 -3.63
CA ILE A 112 -4.93 4.03 -2.56
C ILE A 112 -4.06 4.67 -1.47
N VAL A 113 -4.68 5.52 -0.66
CA VAL A 113 -4.03 6.25 0.44
C VAL A 113 -4.85 6.08 1.71
N ARG A 114 -4.17 5.90 2.85
CA ARG A 114 -4.81 5.86 4.16
C ARG A 114 -4.02 6.68 5.18
N PRO A 115 -4.68 7.27 6.17
CA PRO A 115 -4.02 7.83 7.34
C PRO A 115 -3.47 6.71 8.25
N LEU A 116 -2.44 7.05 9.03
CA LEU A 116 -1.98 6.26 10.16
C LEU A 116 -2.46 6.93 11.44
N TYR A 117 -2.94 6.13 12.38
CA TYR A 117 -3.49 6.61 13.64
C TYR A 117 -2.69 6.11 14.83
N TYR A 118 -2.55 6.97 15.85
CA TYR A 118 -2.13 6.56 17.17
C TYR A 118 -3.36 6.36 18.05
N TYR A 119 -3.42 5.24 18.75
CA TYR A 119 -4.45 4.94 19.72
C TYR A 119 -3.85 4.88 21.11
N TYR A 120 -4.44 5.58 22.07
CA TYR A 120 -4.06 5.54 23.47
C TYR A 120 -5.30 5.63 24.37
N ASN A 121 -5.18 5.13 25.63
CA ASN A 121 -6.26 5.23 26.59
C ASN A 121 -6.47 6.71 26.97
N LYS A 122 -7.71 7.17 26.94
CA LYS A 122 -8.09 8.55 27.29
C LYS A 122 -7.58 8.96 28.68
N GLU A 123 -7.56 8.04 29.64
CA GLU A 123 -7.04 8.27 31.00
C GLU A 123 -5.55 8.62 31.01
N ASN A 124 -4.78 8.21 30.01
CA ASN A 124 -3.37 8.47 29.87
C ASN A 124 -3.07 9.69 28.98
N SER A 125 -4.08 10.48 28.62
CA SER A 125 -3.95 11.59 27.66
C SER A 125 -2.87 12.61 28.07
N GLU A 126 -2.79 12.96 29.35
CA GLU A 126 -1.77 13.90 29.86
C GLU A 126 -0.35 13.33 29.74
N GLN A 127 -0.18 12.03 30.02
CA GLN A 127 1.14 11.37 29.95
C GLN A 127 1.62 11.20 28.50
N VAL A 128 0.68 11.01 27.56
CA VAL A 128 0.98 10.82 26.14
C VAL A 128 1.08 12.14 25.38
N ALA A 129 0.47 13.21 25.89
CA ALA A 129 0.44 14.52 25.24
C ALA A 129 1.82 15.05 24.78
N PRO A 130 2.91 14.96 25.54
CA PRO A 130 4.22 15.42 25.10
C PRO A 130 4.70 14.72 23.81
N LEU A 131 4.51 13.41 23.72
CA LEU A 131 4.87 12.62 22.53
C LEU A 131 3.99 13.01 21.32
N VAL A 132 2.68 13.08 21.52
CA VAL A 132 1.74 13.44 20.43
C VAL A 132 2.01 14.85 19.93
N ASN A 133 2.22 15.81 20.85
CA ASN A 133 2.56 17.19 20.50
C ASN A 133 3.88 17.29 19.74
N PHE A 134 4.89 16.52 20.15
CA PHE A 134 6.15 16.44 19.41
C PHE A 134 5.94 15.88 18.01
N ILE A 135 5.23 14.76 17.86
CA ILE A 135 4.93 14.16 16.56
C ILE A 135 4.22 15.17 15.63
N LEU A 136 3.28 15.94 16.16
CA LEU A 136 2.52 16.94 15.40
C LEU A 136 3.27 18.28 15.23
N SER A 137 4.43 18.45 15.86
CA SER A 137 5.26 19.64 15.69
C SER A 137 5.97 19.67 14.33
N PRO A 138 6.46 20.83 13.86
CA PRO A 138 7.26 20.90 12.62
C PRO A 138 8.46 19.93 12.62
N ALA A 139 9.14 19.79 13.75
CA ALA A 139 10.28 18.87 13.89
C ALA A 139 9.85 17.40 13.76
N GLY A 140 8.75 17.00 14.40
CA GLY A 140 8.19 15.66 14.29
C GLY A 140 7.72 15.35 12.87
N GLN A 141 7.06 16.30 12.20
CA GLN A 141 6.58 16.14 10.82
C GLN A 141 7.75 16.05 9.81
N GLU A 142 8.85 16.73 10.06
CA GLU A 142 10.05 16.59 9.23
C GLU A 142 10.69 15.18 9.37
N ILE A 143 10.67 14.59 10.56
CA ILE A 143 11.12 13.21 10.80
C ILE A 143 10.20 12.24 10.04
N ILE A 144 8.88 12.43 10.10
CA ILE A 144 7.89 11.63 9.35
C ILE A 144 8.19 11.67 7.86
N LYS A 145 8.41 12.86 7.32
CA LYS A 145 8.77 13.06 5.91
C LYS A 145 10.07 12.36 5.52
N LYS A 146 11.13 12.51 6.33
CA LYS A 146 12.41 11.82 6.13
C LYS A 146 12.30 10.31 6.19
N SER A 147 11.35 9.80 6.94
CA SER A 147 11.05 8.36 7.04
C SER A 147 10.21 7.83 5.87
N GLY A 148 9.89 8.66 4.88
CA GLY A 148 9.12 8.28 3.69
C GLY A 148 7.61 8.27 3.87
N TYR A 149 7.11 8.78 5.00
CA TYR A 149 5.69 8.94 5.25
C TYR A 149 5.21 10.35 4.93
N ILE A 150 3.91 10.51 4.71
CA ILE A 150 3.30 11.78 4.35
C ILE A 150 2.96 12.56 5.61
N PRO A 151 3.50 13.78 5.79
CA PRO A 151 3.12 14.64 6.91
C PRO A 151 1.64 14.98 6.91
N VAL A 152 1.07 15.23 8.08
CA VAL A 152 -0.35 15.67 8.23
C VAL A 152 -0.49 17.19 8.24
N LYS A 153 0.62 17.91 8.32
CA LYS A 153 0.69 19.39 8.33
C LYS A 153 1.86 19.84 7.46
#